data_03a574ac3f431acc19da24e62c352d37
#
_entry.id   03a574ac3f431acc19da24e62c352d37
#
_cell.length_a   1.000
_cell.length_b   1.000
_cell.length_c   1.000
_cell.angle_alpha   90.00
_cell.angle_beta   90.00
_cell.angle_gamma   90.00
#
_symmetry.space_group_name_H-M   'P 1'
#
loop_
_entity.id
_entity.type
_entity.pdbx_description
1 polymer ?
#
loop_
_entity_poly.entity_id
_entity_poly.type
_entity_poly.pdbx_seq_one_letter_code
_entity_poly.pdbx_strand_id
1 'polypeptide(L)'
;MPCSPLGPEVDNHLMGKTHERIDGRLRTFIEEQHIFFTATAPLDSDGTVNLSPKGLSGSFAVLDERTVAYLDFAGSNAETVAHLRENGRITLMWCAFQGPPNIVRVHGRGEPVFRDDPRFPGLLARFPGAAPASHGLRAIIVVTAELIRDTCGFGVPFLSYDEDRTLHADRFERDDDESLSAYFAKKEDIATSIDGLPGLPLPLPPLPAALPE
;
A
#
# COMPACT_ATOMS: atom_id res chain seq x y z
N MET A 1 41.17 23.96 -22.66
CA MET A 1 40.12 24.83 -22.10
C MET A 1 39.79 24.33 -20.71
N PRO A 2 39.94 25.12 -19.66
CA PRO A 2 39.62 24.64 -18.29
C PRO A 2 38.12 24.58 -18.11
N CYS A 3 37.65 23.44 -17.54
CA CYS A 3 36.28 23.22 -17.15
C CYS A 3 35.91 24.19 -16.02
N SER A 4 34.90 25.01 -16.20
CA SER A 4 34.36 25.88 -15.15
C SER A 4 33.78 25.04 -14.03
N PRO A 5 33.99 25.39 -12.74
CA PRO A 5 33.36 24.70 -11.65
C PRO A 5 31.85 24.98 -11.67
N LEU A 6 31.06 23.93 -11.58
CA LEU A 6 29.62 24.00 -11.35
C LEU A 6 29.38 24.75 -10.04
N GLY A 7 28.54 25.80 -10.10
CA GLY A 7 28.23 26.64 -8.96
C GLY A 7 27.47 25.90 -7.85
N PRO A 8 27.45 26.44 -6.62
CA PRO A 8 26.96 25.76 -5.42
C PRO A 8 25.43 25.53 -5.33
N GLU A 9 24.65 25.87 -6.34
CA GLU A 9 23.18 25.71 -6.29
C GLU A 9 22.65 24.39 -6.88
N VAL A 10 23.48 23.54 -7.47
CA VAL A 10 23.05 22.27 -8.10
C VAL A 10 22.96 21.13 -7.09
N ASP A 11 23.50 21.29 -5.88
CA ASP A 11 23.79 20.17 -4.98
C ASP A 11 22.62 19.77 -4.05
N ASN A 12 21.58 20.58 -3.92
CA ASN A 12 20.52 20.31 -2.93
C ASN A 12 19.36 19.44 -3.45
N HIS A 13 19.28 19.20 -4.76
CA HIS A 13 18.26 18.33 -5.37
C HIS A 13 18.74 16.90 -5.67
N LEU A 14 20.02 16.65 -5.60
CA LEU A 14 20.61 15.32 -5.85
C LEU A 14 20.68 14.44 -4.60
N MET A 15 20.61 15.03 -3.41
CA MET A 15 20.62 14.29 -2.14
C MET A 15 19.19 14.19 -1.60
N GLY A 16 18.71 12.97 -1.39
CA GLY A 16 17.38 12.73 -0.84
C GLY A 16 17.14 13.47 0.48
N LYS A 17 15.97 14.09 0.61
CA LYS A 17 15.57 14.85 1.79
C LYS A 17 14.76 13.98 2.74
N THR A 18 15.05 14.09 4.02
CA THR A 18 14.21 13.52 5.10
C THR A 18 13.19 14.53 5.55
N HIS A 19 11.95 14.07 5.77
CA HIS A 19 10.83 14.87 6.22
C HIS A 19 10.32 14.36 7.56
N GLU A 20 9.95 15.27 8.44
CA GLU A 20 9.38 14.93 9.75
C GLU A 20 7.93 14.45 9.63
N ARG A 21 7.23 14.92 8.59
CA ARG A 21 5.81 14.67 8.35
C ARG A 21 5.47 14.68 6.87
N ILE A 22 4.32 14.10 6.54
CA ILE A 22 3.66 14.22 5.24
C ILE A 22 2.99 15.58 5.20
N ASP A 23 3.69 16.61 4.71
CA ASP A 23 3.15 17.94 4.51
C ASP A 23 2.20 18.02 3.31
N GLY A 24 1.59 19.19 3.07
CA GLY A 24 0.65 19.37 1.97
C GLY A 24 1.25 19.02 0.61
N ARG A 25 2.53 19.34 0.36
CA ARG A 25 3.21 19.03 -0.90
C ARG A 25 3.44 17.53 -1.09
N LEU A 26 3.93 16.85 -0.05
CA LEU A 26 4.13 15.39 -0.09
C LEU A 26 2.80 14.65 -0.19
N ARG A 27 1.79 15.14 0.51
CA ARG A 27 0.44 14.57 0.45
C ARG A 27 -0.12 14.64 -0.98
N THR A 28 -0.09 15.83 -1.61
CA THR A 28 -0.52 16.00 -2.99
C THR A 28 0.24 15.05 -3.92
N PHE A 29 1.57 15.00 -3.81
CA PHE A 29 2.38 14.10 -4.63
C PHE A 29 1.97 12.64 -4.48
N ILE A 30 1.80 12.17 -3.25
CA ILE A 30 1.42 10.77 -2.94
C ILE A 30 0.02 10.45 -3.48
N GLU A 31 -0.95 11.36 -3.26
CA GLU A 31 -2.35 11.17 -3.66
C GLU A 31 -2.55 11.25 -5.18
N GLU A 32 -1.66 11.91 -5.92
CA GLU A 32 -1.67 11.96 -7.38
C GLU A 32 -1.14 10.69 -8.07
N GLN A 33 -0.46 9.79 -7.35
CA GLN A 33 0.10 8.59 -7.97
C GLN A 33 -0.96 7.49 -8.07
N HIS A 34 -1.15 6.94 -9.28
CA HIS A 34 -2.10 5.85 -9.55
C HIS A 34 -1.58 4.47 -9.08
N ILE A 35 -0.29 4.37 -8.78
CA ILE A 35 0.36 3.14 -8.33
C ILE A 35 1.39 3.46 -7.25
N PHE A 36 1.47 2.60 -6.25
CA PHE A 36 2.57 2.58 -5.30
C PHE A 36 3.06 1.15 -5.08
N PHE A 37 4.20 1.02 -4.46
CA PHE A 37 4.81 -0.28 -4.18
C PHE A 37 4.90 -0.49 -2.68
N THR A 38 4.62 -1.71 -2.25
CA THR A 38 4.74 -2.16 -0.86
C THR A 38 5.85 -3.20 -0.79
N ALA A 39 6.84 -2.96 0.08
CA ALA A 39 7.89 -3.92 0.39
C ALA A 39 7.81 -4.35 1.84
N THR A 40 7.87 -5.66 2.08
CA THR A 40 7.94 -6.29 3.42
C THR A 40 8.89 -7.48 3.38
N ALA A 41 9.38 -7.92 4.52
CA ALA A 41 10.22 -9.09 4.62
C ALA A 41 9.96 -9.81 5.95
N PRO A 42 10.11 -11.14 6.01
CA PRO A 42 10.05 -11.88 7.26
C PRO A 42 11.24 -11.55 8.16
N LEU A 43 11.25 -12.06 9.39
CA LEU A 43 12.40 -11.96 10.30
C LEU A 43 13.51 -12.94 9.92
N ASP A 44 13.14 -14.07 9.34
CA ASP A 44 14.10 -15.06 8.85
C ASP A 44 14.98 -14.44 7.75
N SER A 45 16.30 -14.52 7.93
CA SER A 45 17.27 -14.00 6.97
C SER A 45 17.23 -14.71 5.61
N ASP A 46 16.79 -15.97 5.59
CA ASP A 46 16.67 -16.78 4.38
C ASP A 46 15.26 -16.70 3.76
N GLY A 47 14.34 -15.95 4.42
CA GLY A 47 12.97 -15.79 3.97
C GLY A 47 12.83 -14.84 2.78
N THR A 48 11.72 -14.98 2.08
CA THR A 48 11.46 -14.32 0.80
C THR A 48 11.01 -12.87 0.98
N VAL A 49 11.71 -11.93 0.34
CA VAL A 49 11.32 -10.52 0.33
C VAL A 49 10.10 -10.32 -0.59
N ASN A 50 9.07 -9.71 -0.05
CA ASN A 50 7.89 -9.32 -0.81
C ASN A 50 8.04 -7.90 -1.37
N LEU A 51 7.72 -7.75 -2.66
CA LEU A 51 7.54 -6.47 -3.33
C LEU A 51 6.29 -6.53 -4.19
N SER A 52 5.27 -5.77 -3.84
CA SER A 52 3.97 -5.79 -4.49
C SER A 52 3.56 -4.41 -5.00
N PRO A 53 3.15 -4.27 -6.27
CA PRO A 53 2.46 -3.07 -6.73
C PRO A 53 1.06 -3.02 -6.12
N LYS A 54 0.62 -1.82 -5.77
CA LYS A 54 -0.72 -1.51 -5.27
C LYS A 54 -1.27 -0.35 -6.09
N GLY A 55 -2.52 -0.45 -6.48
CA GLY A 55 -3.23 0.55 -7.26
C GLY A 55 -4.72 0.45 -6.98
N LEU A 56 -5.54 0.79 -7.94
CA LEU A 56 -6.97 1.04 -7.88
C LEU A 56 -7.29 2.38 -7.21
N SER A 57 -7.94 3.24 -7.97
CA SER A 57 -8.35 4.57 -7.51
C SER A 57 -9.18 4.48 -6.23
N GLY A 58 -8.89 5.34 -5.28
CA GLY A 58 -9.57 5.37 -3.98
C GLY A 58 -9.14 4.30 -2.97
N SER A 59 -8.14 3.45 -3.30
CA SER A 59 -7.66 2.40 -2.38
C SER A 59 -6.57 2.84 -1.41
N PHE A 60 -6.12 4.10 -1.48
CA PHE A 60 -5.08 4.67 -0.63
C PHE A 60 -5.57 5.96 0.05
N ALA A 61 -5.14 6.21 1.29
CA ALA A 61 -5.47 7.42 2.03
C ALA A 61 -4.32 7.88 2.93
N VAL A 62 -4.09 9.19 2.99
CA VAL A 62 -3.27 9.82 4.04
C VAL A 62 -4.20 10.16 5.20
N LEU A 63 -4.06 9.45 6.32
CA LEU A 63 -4.92 9.62 7.49
C LEU A 63 -4.54 10.86 8.31
N ASP A 64 -3.24 11.07 8.51
CA ASP A 64 -2.66 12.23 9.18
C ASP A 64 -1.21 12.49 8.71
N GLU A 65 -0.48 13.35 9.41
CA GLU A 65 0.90 13.75 9.04
C GLU A 65 1.93 12.63 9.10
N ARG A 66 1.62 11.51 9.77
CA ARG A 66 2.53 10.37 9.93
C ARG A 66 1.88 9.02 9.69
N THR A 67 0.60 9.00 9.34
CA THR A 67 -0.16 7.76 9.16
C THR A 67 -0.79 7.72 7.79
N VAL A 68 -0.53 6.65 7.07
CA VAL A 68 -1.17 6.35 5.80
C VAL A 68 -1.87 5.00 5.89
N ALA A 69 -2.85 4.77 5.03
CA ALA A 69 -3.52 3.48 4.97
C ALA A 69 -3.86 3.10 3.53
N TYR A 70 -4.01 1.81 3.29
CA TYR A 70 -4.51 1.32 2.01
C TYR A 70 -5.36 0.06 2.18
N LEU A 71 -6.23 -0.16 1.21
CA LEU A 71 -7.11 -1.32 1.17
C LEU A 71 -6.34 -2.54 0.65
N ASP A 72 -6.36 -3.62 1.39
CA ASP A 72 -5.78 -4.89 0.98
C ASP A 72 -6.88 -5.82 0.46
N PHE A 73 -6.86 -6.05 -0.84
CA PHE A 73 -7.85 -6.86 -1.52
C PHE A 73 -7.39 -8.31 -1.69
N ALA A 74 -8.36 -9.19 -1.89
CA ALA A 74 -8.14 -10.58 -2.22
C ALA A 74 -7.22 -10.71 -3.45
N GLY A 75 -6.20 -11.52 -3.32
CA GLY A 75 -5.19 -11.78 -4.34
C GLY A 75 -4.61 -13.17 -4.18
N SER A 76 -3.50 -13.44 -4.85
CA SER A 76 -2.88 -14.77 -4.88
C SER A 76 -2.18 -15.15 -3.59
N ASN A 77 -1.72 -14.19 -2.77
CA ASN A 77 -0.87 -14.45 -1.61
C ASN A 77 -1.22 -13.51 -0.44
N ALA A 78 -0.70 -13.83 0.75
CA ALA A 78 -0.86 -13.04 1.98
C ALA A 78 0.47 -12.47 2.52
N GLU A 79 1.49 -12.33 1.66
CA GLU A 79 2.86 -11.95 2.05
C GLU A 79 2.90 -10.71 2.95
N THR A 80 2.30 -9.60 2.48
CA THR A 80 2.30 -8.36 3.24
C THR A 80 1.67 -8.55 4.61
N VAL A 81 0.48 -9.17 4.66
CA VAL A 81 -0.25 -9.40 5.91
C VAL A 81 0.54 -10.29 6.86
N ALA A 82 1.13 -11.38 6.35
CA ALA A 82 1.91 -12.32 7.14
C ALA A 82 3.16 -11.65 7.76
N HIS A 83 3.93 -10.92 6.96
CA HIS A 83 5.11 -10.20 7.44
C HIS A 83 4.76 -9.10 8.44
N LEU A 84 3.65 -8.38 8.23
CA LEU A 84 3.19 -7.35 9.17
C LEU A 84 2.75 -7.95 10.50
N ARG A 85 2.09 -9.09 10.49
CA ARG A 85 1.72 -9.80 11.73
C ARG A 85 2.94 -10.32 12.49
N GLU A 86 3.98 -10.72 11.78
CA GLU A 86 5.20 -11.21 12.41
C GLU A 86 6.05 -10.06 12.99
N ASN A 87 6.28 -8.98 12.23
CA ASN A 87 7.28 -8.00 12.61
C ASN A 87 6.91 -6.53 12.33
N GLY A 88 5.84 -6.26 11.59
CA GLY A 88 5.34 -4.92 11.30
C GLY A 88 6.18 -4.07 10.35
N ARG A 89 7.35 -4.52 9.87
CA ARG A 89 8.24 -3.71 9.00
C ARG A 89 7.66 -3.56 7.61
N ILE A 90 7.59 -2.32 7.13
CA ILE A 90 7.04 -2.00 5.82
C ILE A 90 7.73 -0.77 5.21
N THR A 91 7.83 -0.78 3.89
CA THR A 91 8.19 0.39 3.10
C THR A 91 7.16 0.57 2.02
N LEU A 92 6.60 1.77 1.91
CA LEU A 92 5.81 2.21 0.77
C LEU A 92 6.64 3.13 -0.10
N MET A 93 6.48 3.03 -1.43
CA MET A 93 7.21 3.83 -2.40
C MET A 93 6.29 4.32 -3.51
N TRP A 94 6.35 5.61 -3.79
CA TRP A 94 5.70 6.27 -4.94
C TRP A 94 6.76 6.85 -5.85
N CYS A 95 6.52 6.75 -7.16
CA CYS A 95 7.41 7.28 -8.20
C CYS A 95 6.64 8.28 -9.07
N ALA A 96 7.26 9.40 -9.41
CA ALA A 96 6.73 10.31 -10.40
C ALA A 96 6.88 9.72 -11.81
N PHE A 97 5.81 9.14 -12.34
CA PHE A 97 5.77 8.71 -13.74
C PHE A 97 5.40 9.84 -14.70
N GLN A 98 4.95 10.97 -14.16
CA GLN A 98 4.64 12.21 -14.89
C GLN A 98 5.18 13.40 -14.10
N GLY A 99 5.35 14.53 -14.78
CA GLY A 99 5.85 15.75 -14.15
C GLY A 99 7.32 15.69 -13.73
N PRO A 100 7.73 16.50 -12.74
CA PRO A 100 9.10 16.53 -12.24
C PRO A 100 9.49 15.20 -11.58
N PRO A 101 10.73 14.72 -11.81
CA PRO A 101 11.19 13.44 -11.27
C PRO A 101 11.25 13.48 -9.73
N ASN A 102 10.61 12.52 -9.10
CA ASN A 102 10.62 12.35 -7.65
C ASN A 102 10.31 10.91 -7.27
N ILE A 103 10.89 10.43 -6.18
CA ILE A 103 10.52 9.18 -5.52
C ILE A 103 10.31 9.49 -4.04
N VAL A 104 9.15 9.19 -3.51
CA VAL A 104 8.85 9.29 -2.08
C VAL A 104 8.79 7.90 -1.47
N ARG A 105 9.45 7.73 -0.31
CA ARG A 105 9.37 6.50 0.49
C ARG A 105 8.92 6.81 1.90
N VAL A 106 8.02 5.97 2.39
CA VAL A 106 7.61 5.91 3.79
C VAL A 106 8.06 4.57 4.34
N HIS A 107 9.05 4.60 5.22
CA HIS A 107 9.47 3.44 6.01
C HIS A 107 8.79 3.52 7.36
N GLY A 108 8.26 2.39 7.86
CA GLY A 108 7.56 2.44 9.14
C GLY A 108 7.06 1.09 9.63
N ARG A 109 6.05 1.17 10.47
CA ARG A 109 5.35 0.03 11.04
C ARG A 109 3.95 -0.05 10.47
N GLY A 110 3.64 -1.19 9.88
CA GLY A 110 2.31 -1.50 9.36
C GLY A 110 1.60 -2.54 10.23
N GLU A 111 0.31 -2.42 10.31
CA GLU A 111 -0.57 -3.42 10.90
C GLU A 111 -1.75 -3.71 9.96
N PRO A 112 -2.18 -4.97 9.81
CA PRO A 112 -3.42 -5.30 9.15
C PRO A 112 -4.59 -5.15 10.13
N VAL A 113 -5.53 -4.28 9.79
CA VAL A 113 -6.81 -4.13 10.51
C VAL A 113 -7.84 -4.96 9.77
N PHE A 114 -8.25 -6.08 10.36
CA PHE A 114 -9.22 -7.00 9.79
C PHE A 114 -10.67 -6.53 9.99
N ARG A 115 -11.62 -7.15 9.28
CA ARG A 115 -13.04 -6.76 9.24
C ARG A 115 -13.75 -6.80 10.59
N ASP A 116 -13.28 -7.61 11.55
CA ASP A 116 -13.79 -7.74 12.92
C ASP A 116 -13.15 -6.78 13.92
N ASP A 117 -12.14 -6.02 13.51
CA ASP A 117 -11.54 -4.97 14.34
C ASP A 117 -12.53 -3.80 14.49
N PRO A 118 -12.79 -3.31 15.71
CA PRO A 118 -13.69 -2.17 15.94
C PRO A 118 -13.32 -0.89 15.18
N ARG A 119 -12.05 -0.73 14.78
CA ARG A 119 -11.55 0.41 14.00
C ARG A 119 -11.92 0.32 12.52
N PHE A 120 -12.21 -0.89 12.01
CA PHE A 120 -12.38 -1.16 10.58
C PHE A 120 -13.44 -0.25 9.92
N PRO A 121 -14.66 -0.08 10.45
CA PRO A 121 -15.66 0.77 9.81
C PRO A 121 -15.23 2.24 9.71
N GLY A 122 -14.64 2.79 10.77
CA GLY A 122 -14.15 4.17 10.78
C GLY A 122 -12.97 4.40 9.84
N LEU A 123 -12.10 3.40 9.68
CA LEU A 123 -11.02 3.45 8.71
C LEU A 123 -11.55 3.33 7.28
N LEU A 124 -12.51 2.43 7.03
CA LEU A 124 -13.08 2.24 5.69
C LEU A 124 -13.77 3.51 5.18
N ALA A 125 -14.40 4.29 6.05
CA ALA A 125 -15.00 5.59 5.72
C ALA A 125 -13.98 6.63 5.19
N ARG A 126 -12.67 6.39 5.36
CA ARG A 126 -11.59 7.24 4.82
C ARG A 126 -11.30 6.96 3.34
N PHE A 127 -11.98 6.01 2.71
CA PHE A 127 -11.81 5.57 1.33
C PHE A 127 -13.11 5.72 0.52
N PRO A 128 -13.53 6.94 0.20
CA PRO A 128 -14.87 7.21 -0.39
C PRO A 128 -15.06 6.60 -1.79
N GLY A 129 -13.98 6.21 -2.47
CA GLY A 129 -14.04 5.57 -3.79
C GLY A 129 -14.08 4.03 -3.78
N ALA A 130 -14.03 3.40 -2.60
CA ALA A 130 -13.80 1.96 -2.48
C ALA A 130 -15.08 1.10 -2.48
N ALA A 131 -16.26 1.70 -2.53
CA ALA A 131 -17.55 1.00 -2.37
C ALA A 131 -17.78 -0.20 -3.30
N PRO A 132 -17.40 -0.17 -4.60
CA PRO A 132 -17.64 -1.31 -5.50
C PRO A 132 -16.72 -2.52 -5.23
N ALA A 133 -15.59 -2.33 -4.58
CA ALA A 133 -14.59 -3.39 -4.38
C ALA A 133 -14.67 -4.05 -2.99
N SER A 134 -15.71 -3.75 -2.20
CA SER A 134 -15.80 -4.11 -0.79
C SER A 134 -15.78 -5.62 -0.53
N HIS A 135 -16.39 -6.44 -1.38
CA HIS A 135 -16.44 -7.90 -1.16
C HIS A 135 -15.06 -8.56 -1.18
N GLY A 136 -14.15 -8.12 -2.04
CA GLY A 136 -12.78 -8.63 -2.07
C GLY A 136 -11.85 -8.04 -1.00
N LEU A 137 -12.30 -7.09 -0.19
CA LEU A 137 -11.49 -6.43 0.82
C LEU A 137 -11.21 -7.37 1.99
N ARG A 138 -9.93 -7.66 2.26
CA ARG A 138 -9.49 -8.57 3.33
C ARG A 138 -9.15 -7.82 4.62
N ALA A 139 -8.45 -6.70 4.47
CA ALA A 139 -7.97 -5.89 5.59
C ALA A 139 -7.72 -4.45 5.12
N ILE A 140 -7.56 -3.56 6.07
CA ILE A 140 -6.98 -2.22 5.85
C ILE A 140 -5.58 -2.25 6.45
N ILE A 141 -4.58 -1.97 5.62
CA ILE A 141 -3.20 -1.86 6.12
C ILE A 141 -2.99 -0.42 6.58
N VAL A 142 -2.74 -0.25 7.87
CA VAL A 142 -2.41 1.05 8.47
C VAL A 142 -0.92 1.11 8.70
N VAL A 143 -0.27 2.18 8.24
CA VAL A 143 1.19 2.35 8.31
C VAL A 143 1.54 3.63 9.04
N THR A 144 2.22 3.51 10.18
CA THR A 144 2.81 4.64 10.91
C THR A 144 4.23 4.87 10.42
N ALA A 145 4.50 6.07 9.91
CA ALA A 145 5.80 6.45 9.38
C ALA A 145 6.84 6.65 10.49
N GLU A 146 7.97 5.94 10.39
CA GLU A 146 9.17 6.16 11.19
C GLU A 146 10.17 7.07 10.47
N LEU A 147 10.26 6.91 9.12
CA LEU A 147 11.13 7.70 8.27
C LEU A 147 10.43 8.01 6.94
N ILE A 148 10.36 9.28 6.59
CA ILE A 148 9.81 9.75 5.32
C ILE A 148 10.94 10.39 4.53
N ARG A 149 11.19 9.92 3.31
CA ARG A 149 12.25 10.43 2.44
C ARG A 149 11.77 10.64 1.02
N ASP A 150 12.16 11.74 0.43
CA ASP A 150 12.17 11.88 -1.03
C ASP A 150 13.58 11.72 -1.60
N THR A 151 13.67 11.33 -2.85
CA THR A 151 14.93 11.18 -3.60
C THR A 151 14.68 11.54 -5.06
N CYS A 152 15.75 11.85 -5.79
CA CYS A 152 15.64 12.07 -7.21
C CYS A 152 15.07 10.82 -7.91
N GLY A 153 14.20 11.06 -8.89
CA GLY A 153 13.57 10.02 -9.71
C GLY A 153 14.12 9.97 -11.13
N PHE A 154 15.37 10.40 -11.38
CA PHE A 154 15.92 10.58 -12.74
C PHE A 154 15.95 9.28 -13.57
N GLY A 155 15.96 8.11 -12.95
CA GLY A 155 15.87 6.82 -13.63
C GLY A 155 14.44 6.33 -13.84
N VAL A 156 13.44 7.03 -13.32
CA VAL A 156 12.01 6.66 -13.51
C VAL A 156 11.57 7.14 -14.88
N PRO A 157 11.08 6.25 -15.77
CA PRO A 157 10.62 6.67 -17.11
C PRO A 157 9.29 7.38 -17.02
N PHE A 158 8.97 8.18 -18.05
CA PHE A 158 7.62 8.70 -18.23
C PHE A 158 6.67 7.58 -18.64
N LEU A 159 5.54 7.45 -17.93
CA LEU A 159 4.44 6.56 -18.26
C LEU A 159 3.13 7.34 -18.19
N SER A 160 2.23 7.05 -19.12
CA SER A 160 0.87 7.61 -19.10
C SER A 160 -0.08 6.65 -18.41
N TYR A 161 -0.87 7.17 -17.48
CA TYR A 161 -2.01 6.44 -16.95
C TYR A 161 -3.14 6.48 -17.99
N ASP A 162 -3.74 5.34 -18.24
CA ASP A 162 -4.88 5.20 -19.14
C ASP A 162 -6.15 5.03 -18.31
N GLU A 163 -6.28 3.89 -17.61
CA GLU A 163 -7.42 3.58 -16.77
C GLU A 163 -7.08 2.52 -15.70
N ASP A 164 -7.93 2.39 -14.69
CA ASP A 164 -7.87 1.26 -13.76
C ASP A 164 -8.35 -0.03 -14.42
N ARG A 165 -7.76 -1.16 -14.03
CA ARG A 165 -8.26 -2.48 -14.45
C ARG A 165 -9.54 -2.83 -13.69
N THR A 166 -10.58 -3.23 -14.40
CA THR A 166 -11.89 -3.63 -13.83
C THR A 166 -11.90 -5.07 -13.31
N LEU A 167 -10.93 -5.91 -13.72
CA LEU A 167 -10.91 -7.35 -13.44
C LEU A 167 -11.09 -7.73 -11.97
N HIS A 168 -10.57 -6.91 -11.05
CA HIS A 168 -10.73 -7.17 -9.63
C HIS A 168 -12.16 -6.89 -9.17
N ALA A 169 -12.71 -5.73 -9.55
CA ALA A 169 -14.11 -5.37 -9.24
C ALA A 169 -15.07 -6.38 -9.86
N ASP A 170 -14.90 -6.68 -11.15
CA ASP A 170 -15.74 -7.67 -11.89
C ASP A 170 -15.74 -9.05 -11.25
N ARG A 171 -14.61 -9.45 -10.66
CA ARG A 171 -14.47 -10.74 -9.98
C ARG A 171 -15.24 -10.78 -8.67
N PHE A 172 -15.06 -9.75 -7.84
CA PHE A 172 -15.58 -9.74 -6.47
C PHE A 172 -16.95 -9.08 -6.30
N GLU A 173 -17.46 -8.38 -7.32
CA GLU A 173 -18.82 -7.82 -7.31
C GLU A 173 -19.90 -8.91 -7.31
N ARG A 174 -19.57 -10.11 -7.79
CA ARG A 174 -20.48 -11.27 -7.88
C ARG A 174 -20.41 -12.21 -6.69
N ASP A 175 -19.34 -12.09 -5.89
CA ASP A 175 -19.10 -12.98 -4.75
C ASP A 175 -19.70 -12.35 -3.48
N ASP A 176 -20.47 -13.13 -2.74
CA ASP A 176 -20.87 -12.80 -1.38
C ASP A 176 -19.79 -13.27 -0.36
N ASP A 177 -19.96 -12.94 0.91
CA ASP A 177 -19.01 -13.32 1.97
C ASP A 177 -18.87 -14.84 2.11
N GLU A 178 -19.90 -15.63 1.80
CA GLU A 178 -19.88 -17.10 1.85
C GLU A 178 -19.02 -17.66 0.70
N SER A 179 -19.21 -17.16 -0.51
CA SER A 179 -18.41 -17.52 -1.69
C SER A 179 -16.94 -17.18 -1.52
N LEU A 180 -16.64 -16.02 -0.95
CA LEU A 180 -15.28 -15.60 -0.63
C LEU A 180 -14.64 -16.47 0.45
N SER A 181 -15.35 -16.75 1.53
CA SER A 181 -14.88 -17.64 2.58
C SER A 181 -14.58 -19.03 2.05
N ALA A 182 -15.46 -19.56 1.19
CA ALA A 182 -15.26 -20.85 0.51
C ALA A 182 -14.07 -20.83 -0.46
N TYR A 183 -13.85 -19.69 -1.16
CA TYR A 183 -12.68 -19.50 -2.02
C TYR A 183 -11.37 -19.53 -1.22
N PHE A 184 -11.31 -18.81 -0.11
CA PHE A 184 -10.12 -18.79 0.75
C PHE A 184 -9.88 -20.14 1.44
N ALA A 185 -10.94 -20.84 1.89
CA ALA A 185 -10.81 -22.14 2.52
C ALA A 185 -10.27 -23.23 1.58
N LYS A 186 -10.46 -23.10 0.28
CA LYS A 186 -9.96 -24.04 -0.75
C LYS A 186 -8.51 -23.83 -1.14
N LYS A 187 -7.91 -22.71 -0.74
CA LYS A 187 -6.56 -22.30 -1.15
C LYS A 187 -5.76 -21.89 0.10
N GLU A 188 -5.22 -22.88 0.80
CA GLU A 188 -4.39 -22.67 2.00
C GLU A 188 -3.21 -21.70 1.72
N ASP A 189 -2.66 -21.73 0.52
CA ASP A 189 -1.59 -20.86 0.04
C ASP A 189 -1.99 -19.36 -0.06
N ILE A 190 -3.28 -19.03 -0.08
CA ILE A 190 -3.73 -17.63 -0.04
C ILE A 190 -3.70 -17.04 1.37
N ALA A 191 -3.83 -17.88 2.40
CA ALA A 191 -3.89 -17.44 3.79
C ALA A 191 -2.52 -17.36 4.47
N THR A 192 -1.49 -17.91 3.83
CA THR A 192 -0.11 -17.94 4.32
C THR A 192 0.83 -17.20 3.36
N SER A 193 2.03 -16.84 3.83
CA SER A 193 3.12 -16.42 2.95
C SER A 193 3.74 -17.61 2.24
N ILE A 194 4.56 -17.34 1.23
CA ILE A 194 5.37 -18.37 0.53
C ILE A 194 6.29 -19.12 1.51
N ASP A 195 6.72 -18.46 2.58
CA ASP A 195 7.56 -19.04 3.62
C ASP A 195 6.72 -19.70 4.76
N GLY A 196 5.40 -19.85 4.56
CA GLY A 196 4.50 -20.52 5.49
C GLY A 196 4.07 -19.70 6.71
N LEU A 197 4.35 -18.40 6.76
CA LEU A 197 3.90 -17.54 7.85
C LEU A 197 2.38 -17.31 7.78
N PRO A 198 1.66 -17.35 8.90
CA PRO A 198 0.21 -17.16 8.93
C PRO A 198 -0.14 -15.69 8.57
N GLY A 199 -0.91 -15.51 7.50
CA GLY A 199 -1.40 -14.22 7.03
C GLY A 199 -2.84 -13.95 7.46
N LEU A 200 -3.81 -14.46 6.72
CA LEU A 200 -5.22 -14.14 6.94
C LEU A 200 -5.86 -14.98 8.06
N PRO A 201 -6.74 -14.39 8.88
CA PRO A 201 -7.64 -15.18 9.71
C PRO A 201 -8.66 -15.90 8.81
N LEU A 202 -8.80 -17.20 8.95
CA LEU A 202 -9.81 -17.99 8.25
C LEU A 202 -10.77 -18.67 9.26
N PRO A 203 -12.09 -18.61 9.02
CA PRO A 203 -12.76 -17.88 7.93
C PRO A 203 -12.59 -16.36 8.06
N LEU A 204 -12.63 -15.65 6.92
CA LEU A 204 -12.63 -14.18 6.97
C LEU A 204 -13.89 -13.69 7.70
N PRO A 205 -13.76 -12.74 8.63
CA PRO A 205 -14.91 -12.10 9.24
C PRO A 205 -15.81 -11.44 8.17
N PRO A 206 -17.16 -11.43 8.35
CA PRO A 206 -18.05 -10.75 7.41
C PRO A 206 -17.75 -9.25 7.35
N LEU A 207 -18.08 -8.61 6.23
CA LEU A 207 -18.05 -7.15 6.15
C LEU A 207 -19.07 -6.55 7.12
N PRO A 208 -18.76 -5.40 7.74
CA PRO A 208 -19.73 -4.68 8.57
C PRO A 208 -21.01 -4.36 7.77
N ALA A 209 -22.17 -4.61 8.36
CA ALA A 209 -23.49 -4.50 7.70
C ALA A 209 -23.86 -3.06 7.28
N ALA A 210 -23.19 -2.05 7.80
CA ALA A 210 -23.35 -0.66 7.40
C ALA A 210 -22.00 0.05 7.44
N LEU A 211 -21.63 0.68 6.33
CA LEU A 211 -20.58 1.68 6.33
C LEU A 211 -21.16 2.95 6.97
N PRO A 212 -20.42 3.68 7.84
CA PRO A 212 -20.87 4.98 8.31
C PRO A 212 -21.05 5.91 7.10
N GLU A 213 -22.19 6.62 7.06
CA GLU A 213 -22.50 7.64 6.07
C GLU A 213 -21.49 8.81 6.10
#